data_d240e46e7c7635b15a709fda2c6a7d99
#
_entry.id   d240e46e7c7635b15a709fda2c6a7d99
#
_cell.length_a   1.000
_cell.length_b   1.000
_cell.length_c   1.000
_cell.angle_alpha   90.00
_cell.angle_beta   90.00
_cell.angle_gamma   90.00
#
_symmetry.space_group_name_H-M   'P 1'
#
loop_
_entity.id
_entity.type
_entity.pdbx_description
1 polymer ?
#
loop_
_entity_poly.entity_id
_entity_poly.type
_entity_poly.pdbx_seq_one_letter_code
_entity_poly.pdbx_strand_id
1 'polypeptide(L)'
;MKSNVFEQIGFSPEEAAALKMKSELHSRILKAIKKRGYTQADLQKRLDESQPRVSDLMTGKIAKFSLEILIIYAEALGLHPQILVEAR
;
A
#
# COMPACT_ATOMS: atom_id res chain seq x y z
N MET A 1 2.95 -21.00 -14.79
CA MET A 1 2.55 -19.77 -14.09
C MET A 1 3.79 -18.98 -13.74
N LYS A 2 3.78 -17.68 -13.97
CA LYS A 2 4.96 -16.85 -13.69
C LYS A 2 5.05 -16.55 -12.19
N SER A 3 6.24 -16.73 -11.62
CA SER A 3 6.53 -16.29 -10.27
C SER A 3 6.52 -14.76 -10.23
N ASN A 4 6.07 -14.18 -9.13
CA ASN A 4 6.22 -12.75 -8.94
C ASN A 4 7.63 -12.44 -8.43
N VAL A 5 7.99 -11.16 -8.42
CA VAL A 5 9.35 -10.74 -8.06
C VAL A 5 9.73 -11.14 -6.64
N PHE A 6 8.76 -11.21 -5.72
CA PHE A 6 9.05 -11.57 -4.33
C PHE A 6 9.41 -13.05 -4.19
N GLU A 7 8.80 -13.93 -4.98
CA GLU A 7 9.20 -15.33 -5.02
C GLU A 7 10.64 -15.48 -5.53
N GLN A 8 11.01 -14.68 -6.55
CA GLN A 8 12.35 -14.72 -7.13
C GLN A 8 13.44 -14.32 -6.15
N ILE A 9 13.12 -13.50 -5.17
CA ILE A 9 14.08 -13.07 -4.14
C ILE A 9 13.99 -13.87 -2.84
N GLY A 10 13.29 -14.99 -2.87
CA GLY A 10 13.34 -15.98 -1.78
C GLY A 10 12.14 -16.04 -0.85
N PHE A 11 11.07 -15.31 -1.12
CA PHE A 11 9.83 -15.44 -0.33
C PHE A 11 9.05 -16.67 -0.79
N SER A 12 8.30 -17.28 0.13
CA SER A 12 7.38 -18.36 -0.23
C SER A 12 6.28 -17.81 -1.16
N PRO A 13 5.58 -18.67 -1.93
CA PRO A 13 4.48 -18.22 -2.77
C PRO A 13 3.40 -17.44 -2.01
N GLU A 14 3.07 -17.87 -0.80
CA GLU A 14 2.07 -17.21 0.04
C GLU A 14 2.54 -15.82 0.48
N GLU A 15 3.78 -15.73 0.96
CA GLU A 15 4.39 -14.46 1.35
C GLU A 15 4.50 -13.52 0.16
N ALA A 16 4.93 -14.06 -0.99
CA ALA A 16 5.06 -13.27 -2.21
C ALA A 16 3.72 -12.72 -2.69
N ALA A 17 2.65 -13.49 -2.58
CA ALA A 17 1.31 -13.03 -2.94
C ALA A 17 0.86 -11.87 -2.04
N ALA A 18 1.07 -12.00 -0.73
CA ALA A 18 0.71 -10.94 0.22
C ALA A 18 1.50 -9.67 -0.04
N LEU A 19 2.81 -9.79 -0.27
CA LEU A 19 3.67 -8.65 -0.55
C LEU A 19 3.31 -7.97 -1.87
N LYS A 20 2.94 -8.75 -2.87
CA LYS A 20 2.50 -8.19 -4.15
C LYS A 20 1.23 -7.37 -3.99
N MET A 21 0.24 -7.88 -3.27
CA MET A 21 -1.00 -7.15 -3.00
C MET A 21 -0.74 -5.87 -2.23
N LYS A 22 0.12 -5.94 -1.21
CA LYS A 22 0.50 -4.78 -0.42
C LYS A 22 1.18 -3.72 -1.28
N SER A 23 2.11 -4.15 -2.13
CA SER A 23 2.83 -3.27 -3.05
C SER A 23 1.89 -2.59 -4.05
N GLU A 24 0.95 -3.32 -4.60
CA GLU A 24 -0.02 -2.78 -5.55
C GLU A 24 -0.93 -1.74 -4.89
N LEU A 25 -1.43 -2.04 -3.70
CA LEU A 25 -2.28 -1.10 -2.96
C LEU A 25 -1.49 0.17 -2.60
N HIS A 26 -0.27 0.02 -2.11
CA HIS A 26 0.61 1.14 -1.81
C HIS A 26 0.83 2.02 -3.05
N SER A 27 1.10 1.40 -4.20
CA SER A 27 1.29 2.13 -5.45
C SER A 27 0.07 2.96 -5.82
N ARG A 28 -1.13 2.40 -5.65
CA ARG A 28 -2.37 3.13 -5.94
C ARG A 28 -2.62 4.27 -4.97
N ILE A 29 -2.24 4.08 -3.71
CA ILE A 29 -2.31 5.15 -2.71
C ILE A 29 -1.40 6.31 -3.13
N LEU A 30 -0.16 6.03 -3.52
CA LEU A 30 0.78 7.06 -3.96
C LEU A 30 0.27 7.80 -5.19
N LYS A 31 -0.33 7.08 -6.14
CA LYS A 31 -0.92 7.72 -7.33
C LYS A 31 -2.05 8.66 -6.95
N ALA A 32 -2.90 8.26 -6.02
CA ALA A 32 -4.00 9.10 -5.54
C ALA A 32 -3.47 10.36 -4.83
N ILE A 33 -2.45 10.21 -4.00
CA ILE A 33 -1.80 11.32 -3.31
C ILE A 33 -1.28 12.34 -4.33
N LYS A 34 -0.56 11.86 -5.34
CA LYS A 34 0.01 12.71 -6.39
C LYS A 34 -1.08 13.40 -7.20
N LYS A 35 -2.08 12.64 -7.63
CA LYS A 35 -3.17 13.15 -8.46
C LYS A 35 -3.97 14.24 -7.75
N ARG A 36 -4.21 14.07 -6.46
CA ARG A 36 -5.01 15.02 -5.66
C ARG A 36 -4.18 16.14 -5.06
N GLY A 37 -2.85 16.07 -5.19
CA GLY A 37 -1.96 17.11 -4.71
C GLY A 37 -1.89 17.22 -3.20
N TYR A 38 -2.09 16.12 -2.46
CA TYR A 38 -1.99 16.14 -1.00
C TYR A 38 -0.57 16.41 -0.56
N THR A 39 -0.42 17.36 0.37
CA THR A 39 0.85 17.62 1.04
C THR A 39 1.04 16.64 2.20
N GLN A 40 2.26 16.61 2.77
CA GLN A 40 2.48 15.82 3.98
C GLN A 40 1.57 16.26 5.12
N ALA A 41 1.35 17.56 5.26
CA ALA A 41 0.46 18.09 6.30
C ALA A 41 -0.98 17.60 6.09
N ASP A 42 -1.45 17.57 4.84
CA ASP A 42 -2.77 17.03 4.50
C ASP A 42 -2.88 15.56 4.90
N LEU A 43 -1.85 14.79 4.60
CA LEU A 43 -1.83 13.36 4.89
C LEU A 43 -1.78 13.08 6.39
N GLN A 44 -1.03 13.88 7.15
CA GLN A 44 -1.01 13.74 8.60
C GLN A 44 -2.42 13.88 9.19
N LYS A 45 -3.18 14.83 8.69
CA LYS A 45 -4.56 15.04 9.15
C LYS A 45 -5.50 13.94 8.67
N ARG A 46 -5.45 13.63 7.36
CA ARG A 46 -6.39 12.66 6.76
C ARG A 46 -6.16 11.24 7.27
N LEU A 47 -4.90 10.88 7.50
CA LEU A 47 -4.54 9.55 7.96
C LEU A 47 -4.40 9.46 9.47
N ASP A 48 -4.46 10.58 10.17
CA ASP A 48 -4.23 10.67 11.62
C ASP A 48 -2.88 10.04 11.99
N GLU A 49 -1.83 10.48 11.29
CA GLU A 49 -0.49 9.92 11.47
C GLU A 49 0.55 11.02 11.69
N SER A 50 1.67 10.63 12.28
CA SER A 50 2.81 11.51 12.47
C SER A 50 3.54 11.77 11.15
N GLN A 51 4.34 12.84 11.13
CA GLN A 51 5.14 13.17 9.95
C GLN A 51 6.13 12.05 9.58
N PRO A 52 6.86 11.44 10.52
CA PRO A 52 7.74 10.32 10.14
C PRO A 52 6.99 9.15 9.53
N ARG A 53 5.78 8.86 9.99
CA ARG A 53 4.97 7.78 9.46
C ARG A 53 4.50 8.08 8.04
N VAL A 54 4.07 9.31 7.79
CA VAL A 54 3.70 9.77 6.44
C VAL A 54 4.91 9.72 5.50
N SER A 55 6.08 10.13 5.99
CA SER A 55 7.31 10.07 5.22
C SER A 55 7.64 8.62 4.83
N ASP A 56 7.52 7.67 5.76
CA ASP A 56 7.74 6.25 5.48
C ASP A 56 6.77 5.74 4.41
N LEU A 57 5.51 6.14 4.49
CA LEU A 57 4.52 5.77 3.48
C LEU A 57 4.92 6.29 2.10
N MET A 58 5.29 7.54 2.01
CA MET A 58 5.61 8.20 0.74
C MET A 58 6.93 7.72 0.13
N THR A 59 7.86 7.23 0.94
CA THR A 59 9.15 6.74 0.46
C THR A 59 9.16 5.23 0.18
N GLY A 60 8.00 4.59 0.25
CA GLY A 60 7.87 3.20 -0.18
C GLY A 60 8.33 2.15 0.82
N LYS A 61 8.41 2.50 2.09
CA LYS A 61 8.81 1.55 3.13
C LYS A 61 7.63 0.65 3.52
N ILE A 62 7.17 -0.14 2.56
CA ILE A 62 5.94 -0.94 2.72
C ILE A 62 6.03 -1.99 3.81
N ALA A 63 7.24 -2.43 4.16
CA ALA A 63 7.42 -3.40 5.25
C ALA A 63 6.96 -2.87 6.61
N LYS A 64 6.88 -1.56 6.76
CA LYS A 64 6.43 -0.92 7.99
C LYS A 64 4.91 -0.81 8.12
N PHE A 65 4.18 -1.20 7.09
CA PHE A 65 2.73 -1.08 7.03
C PHE A 65 2.10 -2.44 6.79
N SER A 66 1.06 -2.76 7.55
CA SER A 66 0.28 -3.96 7.25
C SER A 66 -0.65 -3.69 6.07
N LEU A 67 -1.12 -4.75 5.43
CA LEU A 67 -2.13 -4.59 4.39
C LEU A 67 -3.37 -3.90 4.94
N GLU A 68 -3.77 -4.27 6.16
CA GLU A 68 -4.94 -3.68 6.80
C GLU A 68 -4.82 -2.17 6.98
N ILE A 69 -3.67 -1.68 7.44
CA ILE A 69 -3.48 -0.24 7.62
C ILE A 69 -3.48 0.49 6.28
N LEU A 70 -2.96 -0.13 5.23
CA LEU A 70 -3.00 0.45 3.89
C LEU A 70 -4.43 0.54 3.36
N ILE A 71 -5.27 -0.45 3.67
CA ILE A 71 -6.69 -0.40 3.33
C ILE A 71 -7.36 0.77 4.05
N ILE A 72 -7.06 0.96 5.33
CA ILE A 72 -7.60 2.06 6.12
C ILE A 72 -7.19 3.41 5.51
N TYR A 73 -5.90 3.54 5.14
CA TYR A 73 -5.42 4.77 4.50
C TYR A 73 -6.10 5.01 3.15
N ALA A 74 -6.26 3.97 2.36
CA ALA A 74 -6.95 4.09 1.07
C ALA A 74 -8.37 4.62 1.25
N GLU A 75 -9.12 4.06 2.20
CA GLU A 75 -10.47 4.54 2.50
C GLU A 75 -10.46 6.00 2.96
N ALA A 76 -9.51 6.37 3.82
CA ALA A 76 -9.39 7.74 4.31
C ALA A 76 -9.09 8.74 3.18
N LEU A 77 -8.47 8.28 2.11
CA LEU A 77 -8.16 9.10 0.94
C LEU A 77 -9.23 9.02 -0.16
N GLY A 78 -10.36 8.38 0.14
CA GLY A 78 -11.47 8.29 -0.81
C GLY A 78 -11.32 7.19 -1.86
N LEU A 79 -10.35 6.31 -1.70
CA LEU A 79 -10.26 5.10 -2.49
C LEU A 79 -11.10 4.03 -1.81
N HIS A 80 -11.64 3.12 -2.58
CA HIS A 80 -12.47 2.04 -2.03
C HIS A 80 -11.90 0.70 -2.48
N PRO A 81 -10.83 0.21 -1.83
CA PRO A 81 -10.21 -1.02 -2.24
C PRO A 81 -11.16 -2.19 -2.07
N GLN A 82 -11.15 -3.07 -3.06
CA GLN A 82 -11.95 -4.28 -3.07
C GLN A 82 -11.04 -5.46 -3.36
N ILE A 83 -11.39 -6.60 -2.81
CA ILE A 83 -10.64 -7.83 -3.04
C ILE A 83 -11.33 -8.61 -4.15
N LEU A 84 -10.57 -8.95 -5.19
CA LEU A 84 -11.00 -9.87 -6.22
C LEU A 84 -10.30 -11.20 -5.99
N VAL A 85 -11.07 -12.25 -5.80
CA VAL A 85 -10.52 -13.59 -5.60
C VAL A 85 -10.82 -14.42 -6.84
N GLU A 86 -9.77 -14.95 -7.45
CA GLU A 86 -9.88 -15.83 -8.60
C GLU A 86 -9.56 -17.25 -8.19
N ALA A 87 -10.44 -18.19 -8.50
CA ALA A 87 -10.17 -19.61 -8.29
C ALA A 87 -9.28 -20.12 -9.43
N ARG A 88 -8.41 -21.05 -9.11
CA ARG A 88 -7.57 -21.72 -10.10
C ARG A 88 -8.33 -22.86 -10.76
#